data_e8b3a0c15694e40c16229e25c9fcceb9
#
_entry.id   e8b3a0c15694e40c16229e25c9fcceb9
#
_cell.length_a   1.000
_cell.length_b   1.000
_cell.length_c   1.000
_cell.angle_alpha   90.00
_cell.angle_beta   90.00
_cell.angle_gamma   90.00
#
_symmetry.space_group_name_H-M   'P 1'
#
loop_
_entity.id
_entity.type
_entity.pdbx_description
1 polymer ?
#
loop_
_entity_poly.entity_id
_entity_poly.type
_entity_poly.pdbx_seq_one_letter_code
_entity_poly.pdbx_strand_id
1 'polypeptide(L)'
;MRARALAALLLALSLYSGISAARPVSYTGGLTLIEESDRQSTSVLVHFTPAHQWSIGLRGERNRDQDYALYTLHPTWLAKRWFGSNHQGNLYLHGGVGVATGVNGNPLGEDLAAHGGVMADWETRSLFASYRSRYLDAGHFGTQFAHAARAGFAPYIGKTGNLHTWLMLEIDHRPSERISLTATPLIRFFKGPVLLELGYTLSVNQPLINFTYRL
;
A
#
# COMPACT_ATOMS: atom_id res chain seq x y z
N MET A 1 3.84 -16.33 -32.01
CA MET A 1 2.43 -15.98 -31.77
C MET A 1 2.13 -15.55 -30.31
N ARG A 2 2.73 -16.14 -29.28
CA ARG A 2 2.45 -15.82 -27.86
C ARG A 2 2.88 -14.40 -27.43
N ALA A 3 3.99 -13.87 -27.93
CA ALA A 3 4.47 -12.52 -27.58
C ALA A 3 3.57 -11.39 -28.15
N ARG A 4 2.96 -11.59 -29.32
CA ARG A 4 2.03 -10.62 -29.94
C ARG A 4 0.67 -10.58 -29.23
N ALA A 5 0.22 -11.70 -28.67
CA ALA A 5 -1.01 -11.77 -27.90
C ALA A 5 -0.85 -11.08 -26.53
N LEU A 6 0.31 -11.20 -25.89
CA LEU A 6 0.63 -10.49 -24.64
C LEU A 6 0.73 -8.98 -24.83
N ALA A 7 1.35 -8.53 -25.93
CA ALA A 7 1.44 -7.12 -26.30
C ALA A 7 0.08 -6.51 -26.63
N ALA A 8 -0.80 -7.25 -27.31
CA ALA A 8 -2.17 -6.82 -27.60
C ALA A 8 -3.04 -6.75 -26.35
N LEU A 9 -2.86 -7.67 -25.39
CA LEU A 9 -3.56 -7.64 -24.12
C LEU A 9 -3.11 -6.44 -23.26
N LEU A 10 -1.83 -6.14 -23.24
CA LEU A 10 -1.27 -4.96 -22.55
C LEU A 10 -1.71 -3.64 -23.21
N LEU A 11 -1.89 -3.61 -24.51
CA LEU A 11 -2.36 -2.43 -25.24
C LEU A 11 -3.88 -2.22 -25.06
N ALA A 12 -4.68 -3.27 -24.97
CA ALA A 12 -6.12 -3.18 -24.71
C ALA A 12 -6.46 -2.71 -23.31
N LEU A 13 -5.58 -2.94 -22.34
CA LEU A 13 -5.71 -2.50 -20.93
C LEU A 13 -5.43 -1.00 -20.74
N SER A 14 -4.85 -0.31 -21.73
CA SER A 14 -4.47 1.11 -21.61
C SER A 14 -5.59 2.12 -21.95
N LEU A 15 -6.81 1.69 -22.29
CA LEU A 15 -7.87 2.57 -22.81
C LEU A 15 -8.92 3.03 -21.80
N TYR A 16 -8.81 2.65 -20.52
CA TYR A 16 -9.73 3.14 -19.49
C TYR A 16 -9.07 4.22 -18.63
N SER A 17 -9.15 5.47 -19.08
CA SER A 17 -8.64 6.66 -18.36
C SER A 17 -9.67 7.18 -17.35
N GLY A 18 -9.82 6.53 -16.22
CA GLY A 18 -10.50 7.10 -15.05
C GLY A 18 -9.47 7.79 -14.14
N ILE A 19 -9.77 8.98 -13.64
CA ILE A 19 -8.97 9.67 -12.61
C ILE A 19 -8.99 8.80 -11.35
N SER A 20 -7.91 8.10 -11.05
CA SER A 20 -7.82 7.23 -9.89
C SER A 20 -6.53 7.52 -9.11
N ALA A 21 -6.65 8.24 -7.98
CA ALA A 21 -5.60 8.23 -6.97
C ALA A 21 -5.44 6.81 -6.42
N ALA A 22 -4.22 6.42 -6.02
CA ALA A 22 -3.95 5.09 -5.45
C ALA A 22 -4.65 4.94 -4.10
N ARG A 23 -5.82 4.31 -4.10
CA ARG A 23 -6.68 4.11 -2.92
C ARG A 23 -6.86 2.63 -2.65
N PRO A 24 -6.96 2.21 -1.36
CA PRO A 24 -7.16 0.82 -0.98
C PRO A 24 -8.47 0.20 -1.50
N VAL A 25 -9.49 1.01 -1.76
CA VAL A 25 -10.73 0.59 -2.41
C VAL A 25 -10.84 1.34 -3.74
N SER A 26 -10.84 0.60 -4.84
CA SER A 26 -10.87 1.09 -6.22
C SER A 26 -12.31 1.37 -6.69
N TYR A 27 -12.54 1.43 -7.99
CA TYR A 27 -13.89 1.46 -8.56
C TYR A 27 -14.49 0.04 -8.55
N THR A 28 -15.82 -0.04 -8.55
CA THR A 28 -16.54 -1.32 -8.59
C THR A 28 -16.16 -2.12 -9.83
N GLY A 29 -15.79 -3.40 -9.64
CA GLY A 29 -15.30 -4.30 -10.68
C GLY A 29 -13.78 -4.20 -10.91
N GLY A 30 -13.07 -3.25 -10.29
CA GLY A 30 -11.63 -3.06 -10.49
C GLY A 30 -10.79 -4.10 -9.76
N LEU A 31 -9.70 -4.49 -10.40
CA LEU A 31 -8.61 -5.29 -9.81
C LEU A 31 -7.43 -4.36 -9.56
N THR A 32 -6.79 -4.46 -8.40
CA THR A 32 -5.62 -3.65 -8.05
C THR A 32 -4.49 -4.55 -7.55
N LEU A 33 -3.30 -4.30 -8.07
CA LEU A 33 -2.04 -4.84 -7.57
C LEU A 33 -1.32 -3.74 -6.79
N ILE A 34 -0.93 -4.05 -5.55
CA ILE A 34 -0.13 -3.16 -4.70
C ILE A 34 1.09 -3.95 -4.26
N GLU A 35 2.27 -3.41 -4.52
CA GLU A 35 3.54 -3.87 -3.97
C GLU A 35 4.08 -2.78 -3.04
N GLU A 36 4.50 -3.17 -1.84
CA GLU A 36 5.11 -2.30 -0.86
C GLU A 36 6.39 -2.95 -0.33
N SER A 37 7.49 -2.23 -0.41
CA SER A 37 8.78 -2.64 0.16
C SER A 37 9.34 -1.52 1.00
N ASP A 38 9.53 -1.82 2.27
CA ASP A 38 10.08 -0.91 3.27
C ASP A 38 11.31 -1.52 3.96
N ARG A 39 11.75 -0.91 5.07
CA ARG A 39 12.91 -1.34 5.85
C ARG A 39 12.80 -2.77 6.40
N GLN A 40 11.60 -3.29 6.65
CA GLN A 40 11.37 -4.55 7.35
C GLN A 40 10.76 -5.62 6.47
N SER A 41 9.88 -5.24 5.57
CA SER A 41 9.09 -6.20 4.81
C SER A 41 8.97 -5.84 3.34
N THR A 42 8.66 -6.85 2.55
CA THR A 42 8.15 -6.70 1.19
C THR A 42 6.82 -7.42 1.10
N SER A 43 5.81 -6.77 0.55
CA SER A 43 4.49 -7.35 0.42
C SER A 43 3.88 -7.10 -0.95
N VAL A 44 3.02 -8.01 -1.36
CA VAL A 44 2.19 -7.91 -2.55
C VAL A 44 0.74 -8.17 -2.14
N LEU A 45 -0.14 -7.25 -2.48
CA LEU A 45 -1.58 -7.38 -2.32
C LEU A 45 -2.25 -7.32 -3.69
N VAL A 46 -3.01 -8.34 -4.02
CA VAL A 46 -3.93 -8.32 -5.17
C VAL A 46 -5.34 -8.31 -4.63
N HIS A 47 -6.11 -7.27 -4.94
CA HIS A 47 -7.48 -7.18 -4.45
C HIS A 47 -8.47 -6.81 -5.55
N PHE A 48 -9.69 -7.32 -5.41
CA PHE A 48 -10.85 -7.01 -6.22
C PHE A 48 -11.82 -6.13 -5.43
N THR A 49 -12.50 -5.21 -6.10
CA THR A 49 -13.47 -4.28 -5.51
C THR A 49 -14.89 -4.64 -5.97
N PRO A 50 -15.63 -5.53 -5.26
CA PRO A 50 -16.98 -5.92 -5.65
C PRO A 50 -18.02 -4.79 -5.48
N ALA A 51 -17.76 -3.85 -4.58
CA ALA A 51 -18.65 -2.71 -4.32
C ALA A 51 -17.82 -1.48 -3.94
N HIS A 52 -18.38 -0.28 -4.11
CA HIS A 52 -17.68 0.99 -3.91
C HIS A 52 -17.11 1.22 -2.48
N GLN A 53 -17.56 0.42 -1.51
CA GLN A 53 -17.10 0.49 -0.12
C GLN A 53 -16.19 -0.67 0.29
N TRP A 54 -16.05 -1.72 -0.53
CA TRP A 54 -15.35 -2.93 -0.15
C TRP A 54 -14.35 -3.36 -1.20
N SER A 55 -13.22 -3.81 -0.74
CA SER A 55 -12.31 -4.66 -1.50
C SER A 55 -11.94 -5.89 -0.70
N ILE A 56 -11.66 -6.98 -1.42
CA ILE A 56 -11.19 -8.23 -0.85
C ILE A 56 -10.00 -8.72 -1.67
N GLY A 57 -8.94 -9.15 -1.03
CA GLY A 57 -7.73 -9.56 -1.71
C GLY A 57 -6.95 -10.62 -0.99
N LEU A 58 -5.86 -11.03 -1.62
CA LEU A 58 -4.83 -11.89 -1.05
C LEU A 58 -3.56 -11.08 -0.88
N ARG A 59 -3.00 -11.10 0.33
CA ARG A 59 -1.73 -10.46 0.67
C ARG A 59 -0.69 -11.53 0.96
N GLY A 60 0.43 -11.47 0.25
CA GLY A 60 1.68 -12.13 0.61
C GLY A 60 2.66 -11.08 1.14
N GLU A 61 3.28 -11.34 2.29
CA GLU A 61 4.26 -10.46 2.90
C GLU A 61 5.44 -11.29 3.41
N ARG A 62 6.65 -10.82 3.19
CA ARG A 62 7.85 -11.40 3.75
C ARG A 62 8.47 -10.42 4.74
N ASN A 63 8.57 -10.83 5.99
CA ASN A 63 9.34 -10.14 7.01
C ASN A 63 10.80 -10.58 6.92
N ARG A 64 11.72 -9.62 6.74
CA ARG A 64 13.16 -9.89 6.58
C ARG A 64 13.88 -9.96 7.92
N ASP A 65 13.35 -9.32 8.96
CA ASP A 65 14.00 -9.25 10.26
C ASP A 65 13.79 -10.51 11.09
N GLN A 66 12.64 -11.15 10.92
CA GLN A 66 12.24 -12.34 11.68
C GLN A 66 12.15 -13.59 10.80
N ASP A 67 12.52 -13.51 9.52
CA ASP A 67 12.55 -14.61 8.56
C ASP A 67 11.26 -15.44 8.53
N TYR A 68 10.12 -14.77 8.33
CA TYR A 68 8.86 -15.44 8.04
C TYR A 68 8.15 -14.83 6.83
N ALA A 69 7.28 -15.59 6.22
CA ALA A 69 6.32 -15.16 5.22
C ALA A 69 4.90 -15.24 5.77
N LEU A 70 4.08 -14.28 5.40
CA LEU A 70 2.68 -14.16 5.82
C LEU A 70 1.77 -14.21 4.59
N TYR A 71 0.73 -15.03 4.63
CA TYR A 71 -0.28 -15.14 3.59
C TYR A 71 -1.66 -14.95 4.20
N THR A 72 -2.34 -13.87 3.83
CA THR A 72 -3.64 -13.52 4.43
C THR A 72 -4.70 -13.19 3.39
N LEU A 73 -5.95 -13.56 3.69
CA LEU A 73 -7.11 -12.95 3.08
C LEU A 73 -7.26 -11.54 3.66
N HIS A 74 -7.38 -10.53 2.79
CA HIS A 74 -7.27 -9.11 3.16
C HIS A 74 -8.50 -8.31 2.70
N PRO A 75 -9.58 -8.25 3.51
CA PRO A 75 -10.67 -7.31 3.30
C PRO A 75 -10.28 -5.87 3.67
N THR A 76 -10.80 -4.90 2.92
CA THR A 76 -10.72 -3.47 3.23
C THR A 76 -12.09 -2.84 3.07
N TRP A 77 -12.49 -2.04 4.04
CA TRP A 77 -13.75 -1.30 4.05
C TRP A 77 -13.49 0.21 4.04
N LEU A 78 -14.07 0.91 3.07
CA LEU A 78 -14.16 2.36 3.06
C LEU A 78 -15.28 2.78 4.03
N ALA A 79 -14.91 3.02 5.28
CA ALA A 79 -15.86 3.35 6.35
C ALA A 79 -16.48 4.73 6.15
N LYS A 80 -15.71 5.70 5.66
CA LYS A 80 -16.20 7.07 5.42
C LYS A 80 -15.42 7.73 4.28
N ARG A 81 -16.15 8.54 3.52
CA ARG A 81 -15.58 9.45 2.53
C ARG A 81 -16.20 10.83 2.69
N TRP A 82 -15.35 11.84 2.70
CA TRP A 82 -15.74 13.24 2.76
C TRP A 82 -15.36 13.93 1.46
N PHE A 83 -16.24 14.74 0.94
CA PHE A 83 -15.98 15.59 -0.21
C PHE A 83 -16.18 17.05 0.20
N GLY A 84 -15.22 17.90 -0.15
CA GLY A 84 -15.34 19.35 -0.14
C GLY A 84 -15.18 19.91 -1.55
N SER A 85 -15.26 21.24 -1.68
CA SER A 85 -15.15 21.91 -3.00
C SER A 85 -13.78 21.69 -3.67
N ASN A 86 -12.72 21.51 -2.88
CA ASN A 86 -11.34 21.38 -3.36
C ASN A 86 -10.55 20.26 -2.65
N HIS A 87 -11.18 19.45 -1.83
CA HIS A 87 -10.51 18.37 -1.09
C HIS A 87 -11.39 17.12 -1.02
N GLN A 88 -10.73 16.01 -0.75
CA GLN A 88 -11.34 14.73 -0.43
C GLN A 88 -10.62 14.10 0.75
N GLY A 89 -11.38 13.47 1.65
CA GLY A 89 -10.86 12.65 2.73
C GLY A 89 -11.49 11.26 2.71
N ASN A 90 -10.74 10.25 3.15
CA ASN A 90 -11.21 8.88 3.25
C ASN A 90 -10.76 8.28 4.58
N LEU A 91 -11.58 7.38 5.12
CA LEU A 91 -11.26 6.53 6.25
C LEU A 91 -11.52 5.08 5.86
N TYR A 92 -10.50 4.24 5.99
CA TYR A 92 -10.56 2.81 5.71
C TYR A 92 -10.26 2.01 6.96
N LEU A 93 -10.97 0.90 7.11
CA LEU A 93 -10.62 -0.18 8.02
C LEU A 93 -10.17 -1.38 7.18
N HIS A 94 -9.09 -1.99 7.57
CA HIS A 94 -8.59 -3.18 6.91
C HIS A 94 -8.21 -4.25 7.94
N GLY A 95 -8.21 -5.49 7.51
CA GLY A 95 -7.80 -6.60 8.34
C GLY A 95 -7.41 -7.81 7.49
N GLY A 96 -7.08 -8.88 8.15
CA GLY A 96 -6.81 -10.14 7.47
C GLY A 96 -6.56 -11.27 8.45
N VAL A 97 -6.83 -12.47 7.97
CA VAL A 97 -6.52 -13.72 8.67
C VAL A 97 -5.83 -14.67 7.69
N GLY A 98 -4.93 -15.50 8.20
CA GLY A 98 -4.17 -16.41 7.36
C GLY A 98 -3.11 -17.16 8.14
N VAL A 99 -1.97 -17.41 7.50
CA VAL A 99 -0.87 -18.16 8.08
C VAL A 99 0.45 -17.40 7.97
N ALA A 100 1.27 -17.53 9.00
CA ALA A 100 2.68 -17.17 8.99
C ALA A 100 3.50 -18.45 8.90
N THR A 101 4.54 -18.47 8.08
CA THR A 101 5.41 -19.63 7.91
C THR A 101 6.88 -19.21 7.95
N GLY A 102 7.70 -19.95 8.67
CA GLY A 102 9.14 -19.74 8.74
C GLY A 102 9.81 -19.90 7.38
N VAL A 103 10.74 -19.02 7.05
CA VAL A 103 11.53 -19.08 5.81
C VAL A 103 13.02 -18.97 6.16
N ASN A 104 13.91 -19.22 5.18
CA ASN A 104 15.37 -19.16 5.37
C ASN A 104 15.89 -20.07 6.51
N GLY A 105 15.22 -21.21 6.78
CA GLY A 105 15.63 -22.12 7.85
C GLY A 105 15.14 -21.72 9.25
N ASN A 106 14.23 -20.75 9.37
CA ASN A 106 13.58 -20.45 10.63
C ASN A 106 12.78 -21.68 11.12
N PRO A 107 13.07 -22.26 12.30
CA PRO A 107 12.52 -23.55 12.75
C PRO A 107 11.10 -23.45 13.33
N LEU A 108 10.51 -22.25 13.43
CA LEU A 108 9.20 -22.03 14.08
C LEU A 108 8.01 -22.65 13.33
N GLY A 109 8.23 -23.18 12.11
CA GLY A 109 7.19 -23.86 11.34
C GLY A 109 6.11 -22.91 10.82
N GLU A 110 4.85 -23.27 11.05
CA GLU A 110 3.68 -22.50 10.63
C GLU A 110 2.80 -22.17 11.84
N ASP A 111 2.14 -21.01 11.79
CA ASP A 111 1.17 -20.59 12.79
C ASP A 111 0.06 -19.75 12.15
N LEU A 112 -1.06 -19.62 12.86
CA LEU A 112 -2.12 -18.71 12.47
C LEU A 112 -1.66 -17.27 12.61
N ALA A 113 -2.13 -16.43 11.71
CA ALA A 113 -1.84 -15.01 11.76
C ALA A 113 -3.10 -14.19 11.50
N ALA A 114 -3.16 -13.04 12.20
CA ALA A 114 -4.22 -12.06 12.00
C ALA A 114 -3.67 -10.65 12.08
N HIS A 115 -4.24 -9.75 11.31
CA HIS A 115 -3.90 -8.33 11.41
C HIS A 115 -5.15 -7.46 11.26
N GLY A 116 -5.06 -6.25 11.79
CA GLY A 116 -6.09 -5.24 11.64
C GLY A 116 -5.49 -3.84 11.70
N GLY A 117 -6.16 -2.89 11.07
CA GLY A 117 -5.66 -1.53 11.06
C GLY A 117 -6.62 -0.51 10.48
N VAL A 118 -6.18 0.72 10.55
CA VAL A 118 -6.90 1.91 10.08
C VAL A 118 -6.00 2.67 9.13
N MET A 119 -6.58 3.20 8.08
CA MET A 119 -5.92 4.16 7.20
C MET A 119 -6.85 5.34 6.97
N ALA A 120 -6.32 6.54 7.09
CA ALA A 120 -7.01 7.78 6.74
C ALA A 120 -6.14 8.57 5.76
N ASP A 121 -6.77 9.17 4.76
CA ASP A 121 -6.12 10.11 3.86
C ASP A 121 -6.95 11.37 3.65
N TRP A 122 -6.28 12.44 3.35
CA TRP A 122 -6.85 13.71 2.95
C TRP A 122 -5.99 14.32 1.85
N GLU A 123 -6.63 14.78 0.79
CA GLU A 123 -5.94 15.35 -0.36
C GLU A 123 -6.67 16.53 -0.97
N THR A 124 -5.88 17.46 -1.50
CA THR A 124 -6.28 18.50 -2.45
C THR A 124 -5.56 18.26 -3.77
N ARG A 125 -5.63 19.22 -4.70
CA ARG A 125 -4.82 19.14 -5.93
C ARG A 125 -3.31 19.30 -5.68
N SER A 126 -2.90 19.87 -4.56
CA SER A 126 -1.51 20.21 -4.27
C SER A 126 -1.01 19.76 -2.90
N LEU A 127 -1.88 19.35 -1.99
CA LEU A 127 -1.51 18.91 -0.64
C LEU A 127 -2.09 17.51 -0.38
N PHE A 128 -1.31 16.69 0.30
CA PHE A 128 -1.65 15.35 0.72
C PHE A 128 -1.24 15.11 2.16
N ALA A 129 -2.09 14.47 2.93
CA ALA A 129 -1.76 13.94 4.24
C ALA A 129 -2.40 12.55 4.40
N SER A 130 -1.72 11.63 5.08
CA SER A 130 -2.30 10.34 5.45
C SER A 130 -1.74 9.84 6.76
N TYR A 131 -2.51 8.97 7.39
CA TYR A 131 -2.12 8.20 8.56
C TYR A 131 -2.53 6.76 8.34
N ARG A 132 -1.68 5.81 8.74
CA ARG A 132 -1.97 4.38 8.79
C ARG A 132 -1.50 3.79 10.09
N SER A 133 -2.24 2.83 10.62
CA SER A 133 -1.80 1.97 11.70
C SER A 133 -2.15 0.52 11.39
N ARG A 134 -1.32 -0.39 11.87
CA ARG A 134 -1.52 -1.82 11.73
C ARG A 134 -1.04 -2.53 12.99
N TYR A 135 -1.88 -3.39 13.53
CA TYR A 135 -1.51 -4.43 14.47
C TYR A 135 -1.46 -5.76 13.73
N LEU A 136 -0.42 -6.52 13.96
CA LEU A 136 -0.21 -7.86 13.42
C LEU A 136 0.12 -8.81 14.57
N ASP A 137 -0.59 -9.92 14.63
CA ASP A 137 -0.25 -11.10 15.40
C ASP A 137 0.12 -12.20 14.41
N ALA A 138 1.37 -12.62 14.43
CA ALA A 138 1.93 -13.67 13.57
C ALA A 138 2.21 -14.96 14.36
N GLY A 139 1.46 -15.21 15.43
CA GLY A 139 1.59 -16.39 16.30
C GLY A 139 2.99 -16.49 16.91
N HIS A 140 3.67 -17.62 16.71
CA HIS A 140 5.03 -17.87 17.25
C HIS A 140 6.08 -16.87 16.75
N PHE A 141 5.83 -16.16 15.65
CA PHE A 141 6.73 -15.11 15.13
C PHE A 141 6.54 -13.76 15.83
N GLY A 142 5.57 -13.68 16.77
CA GLY A 142 5.34 -12.52 17.61
C GLY A 142 4.33 -11.52 17.06
N THR A 143 4.23 -10.40 17.77
CA THR A 143 3.29 -9.32 17.45
C THR A 143 4.01 -8.06 17.02
N GLN A 144 3.40 -7.30 16.15
CA GLN A 144 3.92 -6.03 15.66
C GLN A 144 2.83 -4.96 15.69
N PHE A 145 3.22 -3.76 16.08
CA PHE A 145 2.38 -2.59 15.97
C PHE A 145 3.15 -1.50 15.22
N ALA A 146 2.54 -0.95 14.19
CA ALA A 146 3.15 0.06 13.34
C ALA A 146 2.19 1.22 13.10
N HIS A 147 2.75 2.42 13.09
CA HIS A 147 2.08 3.65 12.68
C HIS A 147 2.90 4.36 11.63
N ALA A 148 2.26 4.94 10.63
CA ALA A 148 2.93 5.83 9.71
C ALA A 148 2.07 7.05 9.43
N ALA A 149 2.67 8.21 9.48
CA ALA A 149 2.07 9.47 9.06
C ALA A 149 2.84 9.99 7.85
N ARG A 150 2.15 10.49 6.85
CA ARG A 150 2.74 10.99 5.62
C ARG A 150 2.14 12.33 5.27
N ALA A 151 2.97 13.29 4.88
CA ALA A 151 2.55 14.56 4.32
C ALA A 151 3.35 14.87 3.06
N GLY A 152 2.75 15.61 2.14
CA GLY A 152 3.42 15.98 0.90
C GLY A 152 2.71 17.06 0.12
N PHE A 153 3.41 17.56 -0.88
CA PHE A 153 2.88 18.55 -1.80
C PHE A 153 3.26 18.24 -3.25
N ALA A 154 2.40 18.66 -4.17
CA ALA A 154 2.67 18.63 -5.60
C ALA A 154 3.34 19.94 -6.03
N PRO A 155 4.58 19.94 -6.57
CA PRO A 155 5.26 21.14 -7.00
C PRO A 155 4.61 21.81 -8.21
N TYR A 156 3.73 21.10 -8.91
CA TYR A 156 2.91 21.62 -10.00
C TYR A 156 1.58 20.88 -10.08
N ILE A 157 0.58 21.52 -10.68
CA ILE A 157 -0.72 20.92 -10.95
C ILE A 157 -0.76 20.50 -12.42
N GLY A 158 -0.63 19.19 -12.66
CA GLY A 158 -0.72 18.63 -14.01
C GLY A 158 -2.15 18.57 -14.53
N LYS A 159 -2.30 18.54 -15.88
CA LYS A 159 -3.58 18.23 -16.52
C LYS A 159 -3.87 16.73 -16.40
N THR A 160 -5.13 16.35 -16.53
CA THR A 160 -5.55 14.94 -16.60
C THR A 160 -4.75 14.17 -17.65
N GLY A 161 -4.23 12.99 -17.28
CA GLY A 161 -3.40 12.15 -18.15
C GLY A 161 -1.91 12.48 -18.17
N ASN A 162 -1.50 13.62 -17.62
CA ASN A 162 -0.08 13.94 -17.44
C ASN A 162 0.52 13.16 -16.26
N LEU A 163 1.84 13.15 -16.20
CA LEU A 163 2.56 12.70 -15.02
C LEU A 163 2.32 13.70 -13.88
N HIS A 164 1.90 13.20 -12.73
CA HIS A 164 1.81 13.95 -11.48
C HIS A 164 2.95 13.54 -10.56
N THR A 165 3.61 14.52 -9.97
CA THR A 165 4.74 14.30 -9.06
C THR A 165 4.41 14.90 -7.70
N TRP A 166 4.75 14.18 -6.64
CA TRP A 166 4.58 14.63 -5.27
C TRP A 166 5.89 14.47 -4.52
N LEU A 167 6.26 15.47 -3.75
CA LEU A 167 7.36 15.43 -2.79
C LEU A 167 6.76 15.20 -1.41
N MET A 168 7.20 14.17 -0.72
CA MET A 168 6.55 13.71 0.51
C MET A 168 7.58 13.34 1.58
N LEU A 169 7.13 13.38 2.83
CA LEU A 169 7.84 12.86 3.98
C LEU A 169 6.94 11.87 4.70
N GLU A 170 7.45 10.68 4.99
CA GLU A 170 6.82 9.71 5.88
C GLU A 170 7.57 9.63 7.19
N ILE A 171 6.83 9.63 8.30
CA ILE A 171 7.32 9.29 9.64
C ILE A 171 6.68 7.96 10.00
N ASP A 172 7.50 6.94 10.23
CA ASP A 172 7.09 5.58 10.62
C ASP A 172 7.53 5.31 12.05
N HIS A 173 6.61 4.81 12.87
CA HIS A 173 6.84 4.45 14.27
C HIS A 173 6.44 3.01 14.53
N ARG A 174 7.39 2.20 15.01
CA ARG A 174 7.25 0.79 15.39
C ARG A 174 7.82 0.58 16.79
N PRO A 175 6.99 0.62 17.84
CA PRO A 175 7.45 0.65 19.24
C PRO A 175 8.33 -0.53 19.66
N SER A 176 8.14 -1.71 19.06
CA SER A 176 8.88 -2.93 19.37
C SER A 176 10.27 -3.02 18.71
N GLU A 177 10.63 -2.07 17.84
CA GLU A 177 11.89 -2.11 17.13
C GLU A 177 12.97 -1.28 17.79
N ARG A 178 14.25 -1.68 17.60
CA ARG A 178 15.42 -0.97 18.13
C ARG A 178 15.46 0.50 17.68
N ILE A 179 15.15 0.75 16.39
CA ILE A 179 14.95 2.10 15.86
C ILE A 179 13.45 2.29 15.66
N SER A 180 12.78 2.74 16.71
CA SER A 180 11.31 2.82 16.74
C SER A 180 10.74 3.92 15.85
N LEU A 181 11.47 5.02 15.65
CA LEU A 181 11.03 6.16 14.85
C LEU A 181 11.97 6.40 13.68
N THR A 182 11.41 6.46 12.47
CA THR A 182 12.18 6.71 11.25
C THR A 182 11.52 7.77 10.38
N ALA A 183 12.33 8.47 9.58
CA ALA A 183 11.89 9.46 8.61
C ALA A 183 12.36 9.04 7.22
N THR A 184 11.42 9.08 6.27
CA THR A 184 11.63 8.67 4.88
C THR A 184 11.15 9.77 3.94
N PRO A 185 12.04 10.63 3.42
CA PRO A 185 11.72 11.44 2.26
C PRO A 185 11.45 10.54 1.05
N LEU A 186 10.41 10.89 0.28
CA LEU A 186 10.03 10.11 -0.89
C LEU A 186 9.42 10.98 -1.99
N ILE A 187 9.51 10.48 -3.21
CA ILE A 187 8.87 11.04 -4.40
C ILE A 187 7.81 10.05 -4.87
N ARG A 188 6.61 10.56 -5.14
CA ARG A 188 5.52 9.80 -5.75
C ARG A 188 5.33 10.27 -7.18
N PHE A 189 5.26 9.33 -8.10
CA PHE A 189 4.87 9.50 -9.49
C PHE A 189 3.54 8.82 -9.73
N PHE A 190 2.63 9.52 -10.38
CA PHE A 190 1.32 8.98 -10.72
C PHE A 190 0.96 9.35 -12.16
N LYS A 191 0.61 8.34 -12.98
CA LYS A 191 0.13 8.52 -14.34
C LYS A 191 -0.84 7.40 -14.74
N GLY A 192 -2.07 7.77 -15.05
CA GLY A 192 -3.10 6.78 -15.42
C GLY A 192 -3.31 5.75 -14.31
N PRO A 193 -3.22 4.43 -14.58
CA PRO A 193 -3.41 3.39 -13.59
C PRO A 193 -2.18 3.11 -12.70
N VAL A 194 -1.04 3.74 -13.01
CA VAL A 194 0.26 3.47 -12.38
C VAL A 194 0.59 4.51 -11.32
N LEU A 195 0.96 4.04 -10.13
CA LEU A 195 1.60 4.84 -9.09
C LEU A 195 2.91 4.17 -8.69
N LEU A 196 3.97 4.97 -8.59
CA LEU A 196 5.29 4.56 -8.10
C LEU A 196 5.76 5.54 -7.03
N GLU A 197 6.20 5.02 -5.90
CA GLU A 197 6.87 5.79 -4.86
C GLU A 197 8.28 5.26 -4.65
N LEU A 198 9.21 6.19 -4.58
CA LEU A 198 10.63 5.92 -4.30
C LEU A 198 11.07 6.79 -3.14
N GLY A 199 11.55 6.17 -2.09
CA GLY A 199 12.01 6.85 -0.88
C GLY A 199 13.27 6.22 -0.30
N TYR A 200 13.84 6.89 0.70
CA TYR A 200 15.01 6.40 1.41
C TYR A 200 14.89 6.71 2.90
N THR A 201 14.86 5.66 3.73
CA THR A 201 14.74 5.77 5.18
C THR A 201 16.11 6.12 5.78
N LEU A 202 16.26 7.35 6.24
CA LEU A 202 17.54 7.97 6.58
C LEU A 202 18.26 7.26 7.76
N SER A 203 17.51 6.91 8.82
CA SER A 203 18.08 6.37 10.05
C SER A 203 18.57 4.92 9.95
N VAL A 204 18.09 4.16 8.96
CA VAL A 204 18.42 2.74 8.77
C VAL A 204 19.08 2.46 7.41
N ASN A 205 19.25 3.50 6.57
CA ASN A 205 19.85 3.40 5.23
C ASN A 205 19.16 2.35 4.34
N GLN A 206 17.83 2.35 4.32
CA GLN A 206 17.03 1.39 3.56
C GLN A 206 16.13 2.09 2.53
N PRO A 207 16.01 1.55 1.31
CA PRO A 207 15.07 2.08 0.33
C PRO A 207 13.62 1.79 0.74
N LEU A 208 12.71 2.67 0.33
CA LEU A 208 11.27 2.47 0.31
C LEU A 208 10.83 2.49 -1.15
N ILE A 209 10.14 1.44 -1.56
CA ILE A 209 9.60 1.31 -2.92
C ILE A 209 8.16 0.85 -2.79
N ASN A 210 7.22 1.59 -3.38
CA ASN A 210 5.83 1.19 -3.47
C ASN A 210 5.38 1.30 -4.91
N PHE A 211 4.68 0.30 -5.37
CA PHE A 211 4.11 0.25 -6.71
C PHE A 211 2.63 -0.10 -6.63
N THR A 212 1.79 0.61 -7.38
CA THR A 212 0.38 0.28 -7.51
C THR A 212 -0.02 0.30 -8.97
N TYR A 213 -0.72 -0.74 -9.39
CA TYR A 213 -1.33 -0.85 -10.71
C TYR A 213 -2.81 -1.20 -10.61
N ARG A 214 -3.64 -0.49 -11.36
CA ARG A 214 -5.10 -0.70 -11.38
C ARG A 214 -5.58 -1.13 -12.76
N LEU A 215 -6.35 -2.21 -12.76
CA LEU A 215 -6.97 -2.83 -13.92
C LEU A 215 -8.48 -2.58 -13.94
#